data_90235db8db6f18b61effe74bda2055fb
#
_entry.id   90235db8db6f18b61effe74bda2055fb
#
_cell.length_a   1.000
_cell.length_b   1.000
_cell.length_c   1.000
_cell.angle_alpha   90.00
_cell.angle_beta   90.00
_cell.angle_gamma   90.00
#
_symmetry.space_group_name_H-M   'P 1'
#
loop_
_entity.id
_entity.type
_entity.pdbx_description
1 polymer ?
#
loop_
_entity_poly.entity_id
_entity_poly.type
_entity_poly.pdbx_seq_one_letter_code
_entity_poly.pdbx_strand_id
1 'polypeptide(L)'
;TVQPALSGWFGHEAPFAFDLDFRPMPGKIDRMRIGTPSIAAFSLLDAALNIWDHVDMEDLQKASIELSEAFIGEIEARCSDLKLASPRDANQRGSHVSFEFEHGYACMQALISEGVIGDFRSPNIMRFGITPLFLNLNDIKQAVVILEKILVTKAWAKPEFQKRALVN
;
A
#
# COMPACT_ATOMS: atom_id res chain seq x y z
N THR A 1 24.47 14.16 -10.29
CA THR A 1 24.94 12.87 -9.71
C THR A 1 24.83 12.96 -8.20
N VAL A 2 24.02 12.10 -7.59
CA VAL A 2 23.86 12.09 -6.13
C VAL A 2 25.06 11.39 -5.50
N GLN A 3 25.62 12.00 -4.46
CA GLN A 3 26.65 11.39 -3.61
C GLN A 3 25.97 10.81 -2.37
N PRO A 4 26.28 9.55 -1.97
CA PRO A 4 25.74 8.99 -0.75
C PRO A 4 26.27 9.72 0.49
N ALA A 5 25.38 10.05 1.43
CA ALA A 5 25.77 10.63 2.72
C ALA A 5 26.52 9.62 3.61
N LEU A 6 26.20 8.33 3.45
CA LEU A 6 26.90 7.23 4.09
C LEU A 6 27.64 6.44 3.00
N SER A 7 28.93 6.33 3.13
CA SER A 7 29.76 5.47 2.29
C SER A 7 29.95 4.11 2.96
N GLY A 8 30.00 3.07 2.14
CA GLY A 8 30.26 1.73 2.61
C GLY A 8 31.11 0.95 1.62
N TRP A 9 31.79 -0.07 2.06
CA TRP A 9 32.81 -0.76 1.28
C TRP A 9 32.27 -1.35 -0.05
N PHE A 10 30.99 -1.77 -0.10
CA PHE A 10 30.37 -2.28 -1.33
C PHE A 10 30.02 -1.18 -2.36
N GLY A 11 29.96 0.07 -1.93
CA GLY A 11 29.77 1.22 -2.82
C GLY A 11 31.06 1.78 -3.37
N HIS A 12 32.22 1.24 -2.98
CA HIS A 12 33.53 1.62 -3.47
C HIS A 12 33.75 1.15 -4.92
N GLU A 13 34.48 1.94 -5.70
CA GLU A 13 34.85 1.61 -7.09
C GLU A 13 35.54 0.25 -7.21
N ALA A 14 36.44 -0.06 -6.27
CA ALA A 14 37.17 -1.32 -6.16
C ALA A 14 37.10 -1.85 -4.72
N PRO A 15 36.00 -2.55 -4.29
CA PRO A 15 35.78 -2.93 -2.90
C PRO A 15 36.90 -3.78 -2.27
N PHE A 16 37.58 -4.59 -3.08
CA PHE A 16 38.64 -5.49 -2.62
C PHE A 16 40.06 -4.96 -2.81
N ALA A 17 40.21 -3.71 -3.25
CA ALA A 17 41.53 -3.06 -3.31
C ALA A 17 42.02 -2.63 -1.94
N PHE A 18 41.13 -2.52 -0.93
CA PHE A 18 41.39 -2.09 0.45
C PHE A 18 42.08 -0.74 0.50
N ASP A 19 41.70 0.19 -0.39
CA ASP A 19 42.21 1.54 -0.43
C ASP A 19 41.82 2.31 0.82
N LEU A 20 42.73 3.20 1.30
CA LEU A 20 42.43 4.07 2.45
C LEU A 20 41.44 5.19 2.09
N ASP A 21 41.44 5.61 0.84
CA ASP A 21 40.56 6.66 0.33
C ASP A 21 39.32 6.05 -0.33
N PHE A 22 38.12 6.45 0.14
CA PHE A 22 36.87 6.01 -0.46
C PHE A 22 36.63 6.68 -1.81
N ARG A 23 36.54 5.87 -2.86
CA ARG A 23 36.16 6.30 -4.20
C ARG A 23 34.80 5.66 -4.55
N PRO A 24 33.71 6.45 -4.66
CA PRO A 24 32.39 5.89 -4.97
C PRO A 24 32.36 5.30 -6.39
N MET A 25 31.68 4.20 -6.56
CA MET A 25 31.49 3.54 -7.86
C MET A 25 30.87 4.53 -8.86
N PRO A 26 31.49 4.81 -10.01
CA PRO A 26 31.03 5.83 -10.94
C PRO A 26 29.76 5.39 -11.68
N GLY A 27 28.81 6.34 -11.85
CA GLY A 27 27.68 6.22 -12.78
C GLY A 27 26.60 5.19 -12.45
N LYS A 28 26.69 4.44 -11.35
CA LYS A 28 25.77 3.34 -11.03
C LYS A 28 25.10 3.50 -9.66
N ILE A 29 23.94 2.88 -9.49
CA ILE A 29 23.21 2.79 -8.22
C ILE A 29 24.03 2.02 -7.16
N ASP A 30 24.93 1.15 -7.58
CA ASP A 30 25.81 0.37 -6.69
C ASP A 30 26.56 1.21 -5.66
N ARG A 31 26.86 2.48 -5.98
CA ARG A 31 27.46 3.43 -5.02
C ARG A 31 26.67 3.60 -3.74
N MET A 32 25.35 3.31 -3.77
CA MET A 32 24.46 3.41 -2.62
C MET A 32 24.49 2.15 -1.73
N ARG A 33 25.27 1.14 -2.11
CA ARG A 33 25.42 -0.10 -1.32
C ARG A 33 26.38 0.13 -0.18
N ILE A 34 25.83 0.18 1.04
CA ILE A 34 26.63 0.45 2.25
C ILE A 34 27.44 -0.80 2.67
N GLY A 35 26.84 -1.97 2.53
CA GLY A 35 27.48 -3.23 2.92
C GLY A 35 26.87 -4.45 2.24
N THR A 36 27.19 -5.63 2.75
CA THR A 36 26.64 -6.87 2.25
C THR A 36 25.12 -6.88 2.42
N PRO A 37 24.34 -7.13 1.36
CA PRO A 37 22.89 -7.21 1.48
C PRO A 37 22.46 -8.40 2.34
N SER A 38 21.29 -8.31 2.95
CA SER A 38 20.69 -9.43 3.70
C SER A 38 20.33 -10.56 2.72
N ILE A 39 21.11 -11.62 2.71
CA ILE A 39 20.91 -12.77 1.79
C ILE A 39 19.55 -13.40 2.03
N ALA A 40 19.13 -13.60 3.28
CA ALA A 40 17.82 -14.17 3.60
C ALA A 40 16.68 -13.31 3.06
N ALA A 41 16.74 -11.99 3.23
CA ALA A 41 15.71 -11.09 2.72
C ALA A 41 15.65 -11.09 1.18
N PHE A 42 16.80 -11.13 0.50
CA PHE A 42 16.84 -11.20 -0.95
C PHE A 42 16.34 -12.55 -1.48
N SER A 43 16.65 -13.66 -0.82
CA SER A 43 16.13 -14.98 -1.20
C SER A 43 14.61 -15.06 -1.06
N LEU A 44 14.04 -14.46 0.00
CA LEU A 44 12.58 -14.37 0.16
C LEU A 44 11.94 -13.47 -0.92
N LEU A 45 12.60 -12.35 -1.23
CA LEU A 45 12.14 -11.46 -2.31
C LEU A 45 12.18 -12.16 -3.68
N ASP A 46 13.27 -12.86 -3.98
CA ASP A 46 13.43 -13.61 -5.23
C ASP A 46 12.30 -14.66 -5.37
N ALA A 47 12.05 -15.44 -4.32
CA ALA A 47 10.95 -16.40 -4.31
C ALA A 47 9.57 -15.74 -4.48
N ALA A 48 9.35 -14.57 -3.87
CA ALA A 48 8.10 -13.83 -4.02
C ALA A 48 7.91 -13.25 -5.43
N LEU A 49 9.00 -12.89 -6.11
CA LEU A 49 8.95 -12.35 -7.46
C LEU A 49 8.56 -13.40 -8.53
N ASN A 50 8.70 -14.69 -8.25
CA ASN A 50 8.33 -15.77 -9.19
C ASN A 50 6.84 -15.73 -9.59
N ILE A 51 5.96 -15.12 -8.77
CA ILE A 51 4.55 -14.96 -9.14
C ILE A 51 4.40 -14.10 -10.40
N TRP A 52 5.30 -13.13 -10.62
CA TRP A 52 5.25 -12.19 -11.74
C TRP A 52 5.60 -12.82 -13.08
N ASP A 53 6.26 -13.97 -13.09
CA ASP A 53 6.54 -14.74 -14.32
C ASP A 53 5.25 -15.26 -14.98
N HIS A 54 4.14 -15.27 -14.23
CA HIS A 54 2.83 -15.77 -14.66
C HIS A 54 1.77 -14.66 -14.75
N VAL A 55 2.15 -13.41 -14.61
CA VAL A 55 1.23 -12.27 -14.57
C VAL A 55 1.49 -11.34 -15.76
N ASP A 56 0.49 -11.17 -16.62
CA ASP A 56 0.48 -10.10 -17.61
C ASP A 56 0.11 -8.77 -16.93
N MET A 57 0.97 -7.76 -17.07
CA MET A 57 0.80 -6.47 -16.38
C MET A 57 -0.36 -5.65 -16.95
N GLU A 58 -0.71 -5.81 -18.24
CA GLU A 58 -1.85 -5.10 -18.83
C GLU A 58 -3.17 -5.70 -18.32
N ASP A 59 -3.24 -7.03 -18.22
CA ASP A 59 -4.41 -7.71 -17.69
C ASP A 59 -4.57 -7.45 -16.18
N LEU A 60 -3.48 -7.40 -15.43
CA LEU A 60 -3.48 -7.00 -14.04
C LEU A 60 -4.01 -5.58 -13.85
N GLN A 61 -3.57 -4.64 -14.69
CA GLN A 61 -4.05 -3.27 -14.65
C GLN A 61 -5.54 -3.16 -14.97
N LYS A 62 -6.04 -3.86 -15.99
CA LYS A 62 -7.46 -3.90 -16.33
C LYS A 62 -8.30 -4.43 -15.16
N ALA A 63 -7.89 -5.57 -14.60
CA ALA A 63 -8.58 -6.16 -13.46
C ALA A 63 -8.56 -5.24 -12.21
N SER A 64 -7.45 -4.54 -11.96
CA SER A 64 -7.35 -3.55 -10.89
C SER A 64 -8.31 -2.38 -11.09
N ILE A 65 -8.44 -1.89 -12.33
CA ILE A 65 -9.39 -0.83 -12.68
C ILE A 65 -10.83 -1.33 -12.45
N GLU A 66 -11.19 -2.50 -12.95
CA GLU A 66 -12.53 -3.08 -12.79
C GLU A 66 -12.91 -3.21 -11.30
N LEU A 67 -12.04 -3.77 -10.47
CA LEU A 67 -12.30 -3.92 -9.04
C LEU A 67 -12.38 -2.57 -8.32
N SER A 68 -11.51 -1.63 -8.66
CA SER A 68 -11.51 -0.30 -8.04
C SER A 68 -12.73 0.53 -8.44
N GLU A 69 -13.17 0.45 -9.71
CA GLU A 69 -14.41 1.10 -10.16
C GLU A 69 -15.64 0.49 -9.48
N ALA A 70 -15.69 -0.84 -9.35
CA ALA A 70 -16.77 -1.51 -8.62
C ALA A 70 -16.80 -1.06 -7.15
N PHE A 71 -15.64 -0.97 -6.48
CA PHE A 71 -15.54 -0.51 -5.10
C PHE A 71 -16.02 0.94 -4.94
N ILE A 72 -15.57 1.84 -5.82
CA ILE A 72 -15.99 3.24 -5.80
C ILE A 72 -17.49 3.35 -6.03
N GLY A 73 -18.03 2.68 -7.06
CA GLY A 73 -19.44 2.75 -7.40
C GLY A 73 -20.35 2.22 -6.28
N GLU A 74 -19.98 1.12 -5.65
CA GLU A 74 -20.73 0.55 -4.52
C GLU A 74 -20.70 1.51 -3.29
N ILE A 75 -19.56 2.14 -3.01
CA ILE A 75 -19.46 3.11 -1.90
C ILE A 75 -20.26 4.37 -2.22
N GLU A 76 -20.15 4.94 -3.42
CA GLU A 76 -20.92 6.12 -3.82
C GLU A 76 -22.44 5.88 -3.75
N ALA A 77 -22.88 4.65 -4.03
CA ALA A 77 -24.29 4.29 -3.98
C ALA A 77 -24.83 4.06 -2.55
N ARG A 78 -23.99 3.62 -1.60
CA ARG A 78 -24.44 3.09 -0.30
C ARG A 78 -23.89 3.84 0.91
N CYS A 79 -22.77 4.53 0.75
CA CYS A 79 -22.02 5.15 1.85
C CYS A 79 -21.85 6.66 1.60
N SER A 80 -22.95 7.41 1.56
CA SER A 80 -22.96 8.83 1.22
C SER A 80 -22.10 9.74 2.14
N ASP A 81 -21.73 9.23 3.32
CA ASP A 81 -20.89 9.96 4.28
C ASP A 81 -19.41 9.98 3.89
N LEU A 82 -19.02 9.10 2.96
CA LEU A 82 -17.64 9.00 2.45
C LEU A 82 -17.48 9.84 1.18
N LYS A 83 -16.41 10.63 1.15
CA LYS A 83 -16.05 11.40 -0.03
C LYS A 83 -14.82 10.80 -0.70
N LEU A 84 -14.90 10.52 -2.00
CA LEU A 84 -13.76 10.02 -2.76
C LEU A 84 -12.60 11.03 -2.75
N ALA A 85 -11.43 10.59 -2.28
CA ALA A 85 -10.20 11.37 -2.22
C ALA A 85 -9.19 10.98 -3.32
N SER A 86 -9.34 9.79 -3.89
CA SER A 86 -8.55 9.37 -5.06
C SER A 86 -9.04 10.05 -6.34
N PRO A 87 -8.17 10.23 -7.36
CA PRO A 87 -8.63 10.70 -8.67
C PRO A 87 -9.75 9.82 -9.22
N ARG A 88 -10.80 10.45 -9.78
CA ARG A 88 -11.93 9.69 -10.38
C ARG A 88 -11.53 9.00 -11.68
N ASP A 89 -10.60 9.61 -12.43
CA ASP A 89 -10.03 9.01 -13.63
C ASP A 89 -9.12 7.83 -13.23
N ALA A 90 -9.48 6.62 -13.67
CA ALA A 90 -8.74 5.40 -13.39
C ALA A 90 -7.28 5.43 -13.88
N ASN A 91 -6.99 6.23 -14.94
CA ASN A 91 -5.63 6.37 -15.47
C ASN A 91 -4.72 7.25 -14.57
N GLN A 92 -5.29 7.95 -13.61
CA GLN A 92 -4.57 8.82 -12.68
C GLN A 92 -4.40 8.22 -11.27
N ARG A 93 -4.78 6.96 -11.08
CA ARG A 93 -4.62 6.25 -9.81
C ARG A 93 -4.01 4.87 -9.98
N GLY A 94 -3.35 4.38 -8.93
CA GLY A 94 -2.89 3.01 -8.85
C GLY A 94 -3.95 2.07 -8.26
N SER A 95 -3.50 0.91 -7.78
CA SER A 95 -4.35 -0.15 -7.22
C SER A 95 -4.80 0.14 -5.78
N HIS A 96 -4.95 1.40 -5.39
CA HIS A 96 -5.60 1.74 -4.13
C HIS A 96 -6.60 2.88 -4.28
N VAL A 97 -7.64 2.86 -3.45
CA VAL A 97 -8.68 3.87 -3.40
C VAL A 97 -8.73 4.47 -2.00
N SER A 98 -8.89 5.78 -1.93
CA SER A 98 -8.94 6.53 -0.69
C SER A 98 -10.25 7.31 -0.57
N PHE A 99 -10.80 7.35 0.63
CA PHE A 99 -11.99 8.14 0.96
C PHE A 99 -11.73 9.02 2.18
N GLU A 100 -12.29 10.22 2.17
CA GLU A 100 -12.35 11.08 3.34
C GLU A 100 -13.56 10.74 4.20
N PHE A 101 -13.33 10.63 5.51
CA PHE A 101 -14.37 10.52 6.53
C PHE A 101 -13.88 11.12 7.84
N GLU A 102 -14.67 12.00 8.47
CA GLU A 102 -14.27 12.69 9.71
C GLU A 102 -13.83 11.71 10.80
N HIS A 103 -14.55 10.59 10.94
CA HIS A 103 -14.22 9.54 11.91
C HIS A 103 -13.42 8.38 11.29
N GLY A 104 -12.61 8.66 10.25
CA GLY A 104 -11.95 7.67 9.43
C GLY A 104 -11.06 6.69 10.20
N TYR A 105 -10.34 7.16 11.24
CA TYR A 105 -9.53 6.27 12.09
C TYR A 105 -10.40 5.22 12.79
N ALA A 106 -11.43 5.67 13.51
CA ALA A 106 -12.29 4.76 14.26
C ALA A 106 -13.09 3.83 13.35
N CYS A 107 -13.52 4.33 12.19
CA CYS A 107 -14.19 3.52 11.18
C CYS A 107 -13.25 2.44 10.62
N MET A 108 -11.98 2.78 10.36
CA MET A 108 -10.98 1.80 9.91
C MET A 108 -10.71 0.73 10.97
N GLN A 109 -10.61 1.10 12.25
CA GLN A 109 -10.46 0.12 13.33
C GLN A 109 -11.67 -0.83 13.44
N ALA A 110 -12.88 -0.30 13.28
CA ALA A 110 -14.10 -1.11 13.24
C ALA A 110 -14.11 -2.06 12.03
N LEU A 111 -13.66 -1.60 10.84
CA LEU A 111 -13.51 -2.45 9.64
C LEU A 111 -12.50 -3.59 9.87
N ILE A 112 -11.35 -3.27 10.43
CA ILE A 112 -10.31 -4.27 10.73
C ILE A 112 -10.85 -5.32 11.70
N SER A 113 -11.64 -4.95 12.69
CA SER A 113 -12.26 -5.90 13.63
C SER A 113 -13.28 -6.85 12.97
N GLU A 114 -13.84 -6.45 11.83
CA GLU A 114 -14.76 -7.26 11.01
C GLU A 114 -14.03 -7.95 9.84
N GLY A 115 -12.68 -7.90 9.79
CA GLY A 115 -11.86 -8.59 8.80
C GLY A 115 -11.61 -7.83 7.50
N VAL A 116 -12.01 -6.56 7.40
CA VAL A 116 -11.70 -5.69 6.26
C VAL A 116 -10.49 -4.84 6.59
N ILE A 117 -9.34 -5.21 6.03
CA ILE A 117 -8.06 -4.59 6.35
C ILE A 117 -7.73 -3.49 5.35
N GLY A 118 -7.79 -2.26 5.81
CA GLY A 118 -7.27 -1.08 5.14
C GLY A 118 -6.32 -0.32 6.05
N ASP A 119 -5.95 0.90 5.70
CA ASP A 119 -5.17 1.76 6.56
C ASP A 119 -5.78 3.17 6.67
N PHE A 120 -5.29 3.92 7.65
CA PHE A 120 -5.72 5.29 7.91
C PHE A 120 -4.54 6.25 7.75
N ARG A 121 -4.80 7.41 7.15
CA ARG A 121 -3.86 8.54 7.10
C ARG A 121 -4.52 9.79 7.66
N SER A 122 -3.83 10.40 8.61
CA SER A 122 -4.25 11.68 9.19
C SER A 122 -4.37 12.76 8.10
N PRO A 123 -5.34 13.69 8.16
CA PRO A 123 -6.27 13.83 9.29
C PRO A 123 -7.48 12.88 9.23
N ASN A 124 -7.96 12.45 8.04
CA ASN A 124 -9.26 11.82 7.85
C ASN A 124 -9.34 10.85 6.67
N ILE A 125 -8.22 10.36 6.17
CA ILE A 125 -8.16 9.52 4.97
C ILE A 125 -8.17 8.03 5.33
N MET A 126 -9.16 7.31 4.84
CA MET A 126 -9.23 5.85 4.82
C MET A 126 -8.72 5.34 3.48
N ARG A 127 -7.78 4.38 3.49
CA ARG A 127 -7.18 3.83 2.27
C ARG A 127 -7.41 2.32 2.17
N PHE A 128 -7.76 1.89 0.97
CA PHE A 128 -8.07 0.49 0.65
C PHE A 128 -7.19 0.04 -0.51
N GLY A 129 -6.34 -0.95 -0.27
CA GLY A 129 -5.53 -1.60 -1.30
C GLY A 129 -6.37 -2.63 -2.04
N ILE A 130 -6.42 -2.52 -3.37
CA ILE A 130 -7.21 -3.41 -4.22
C ILE A 130 -6.26 -4.15 -5.14
N THR A 131 -5.97 -5.41 -4.82
CA THR A 131 -5.07 -6.23 -5.64
C THR A 131 -5.80 -7.41 -6.27
N PRO A 132 -5.85 -7.47 -7.61
CA PRO A 132 -6.51 -8.56 -8.33
C PRO A 132 -5.83 -9.92 -8.18
N LEU A 133 -4.61 -9.98 -7.64
CA LEU A 133 -3.91 -11.25 -7.44
C LEU A 133 -4.59 -12.17 -6.43
N PHE A 134 -5.38 -11.61 -5.52
CA PHE A 134 -6.13 -12.41 -4.54
C PHE A 134 -7.53 -11.85 -4.18
N LEU A 135 -7.88 -10.63 -4.63
CA LEU A 135 -9.22 -10.06 -4.44
C LEU A 135 -10.07 -10.26 -5.68
N ASN A 136 -11.35 -10.48 -5.48
CA ASN A 136 -12.36 -10.58 -6.52
C ASN A 136 -13.58 -9.69 -6.23
N LEU A 137 -14.53 -9.61 -7.15
CA LEU A 137 -15.73 -8.77 -7.01
C LEU A 137 -16.60 -9.11 -5.79
N ASN A 138 -16.61 -10.36 -5.35
CA ASN A 138 -17.36 -10.75 -4.16
C ASN A 138 -16.71 -10.18 -2.89
N ASP A 139 -15.38 -10.18 -2.81
CA ASP A 139 -14.64 -9.58 -1.70
C ASP A 139 -14.92 -8.08 -1.62
N ILE A 140 -14.93 -7.40 -2.77
CA ILE A 140 -15.28 -5.97 -2.88
C ILE A 140 -16.69 -5.71 -2.33
N LYS A 141 -17.68 -6.48 -2.78
CA LYS A 141 -19.06 -6.32 -2.32
C LYS A 141 -19.23 -6.60 -0.83
N GLN A 142 -18.58 -7.63 -0.32
CA GLN A 142 -18.62 -7.95 1.12
C GLN A 142 -17.99 -6.82 1.95
N ALA A 143 -16.85 -6.29 1.53
CA ALA A 143 -16.21 -5.17 2.22
C ALA A 143 -17.12 -3.94 2.29
N VAL A 144 -17.82 -3.61 1.20
CA VAL A 144 -18.77 -2.48 1.19
C VAL A 144 -19.99 -2.74 2.08
N VAL A 145 -20.53 -3.96 2.11
CA VAL A 145 -21.65 -4.32 3.02
C VAL A 145 -21.25 -4.14 4.48
N ILE A 146 -20.03 -4.55 4.84
CA ILE A 146 -19.50 -4.38 6.20
C ILE A 146 -19.33 -2.90 6.52
N LEU A 147 -18.75 -2.12 5.59
CA LEU A 147 -18.56 -0.68 5.75
C LEU A 147 -19.90 0.04 5.93
N GLU A 148 -20.88 -0.21 5.09
CA GLU A 148 -22.24 0.34 5.21
C GLU A 148 -22.86 0.03 6.57
N LYS A 149 -22.79 -1.24 7.02
CA LYS A 149 -23.26 -1.64 8.35
C LYS A 149 -22.60 -0.81 9.46
N ILE A 150 -21.26 -0.64 9.42
CA ILE A 150 -20.52 0.13 10.40
C ILE A 150 -20.94 1.60 10.42
N LEU A 151 -21.17 2.21 9.25
CA LEU A 151 -21.60 3.60 9.12
C LEU A 151 -23.04 3.78 9.64
N VAL A 152 -23.99 2.97 9.18
CA VAL A 152 -25.39 3.05 9.57
C VAL A 152 -25.59 2.82 11.06
N THR A 153 -24.92 1.83 11.63
CA THR A 153 -25.02 1.51 13.06
C THR A 153 -24.14 2.40 13.94
N LYS A 154 -23.30 3.23 13.33
CA LYS A 154 -22.25 4.02 14.02
C LYS A 154 -21.35 3.14 14.91
N ALA A 155 -21.09 1.90 14.51
CA ALA A 155 -20.28 0.97 15.28
C ALA A 155 -18.86 1.51 15.56
N TRP A 156 -18.36 2.38 14.69
CA TRP A 156 -17.10 3.10 14.84
C TRP A 156 -17.06 4.03 16.08
N ALA A 157 -18.22 4.45 16.62
CA ALA A 157 -18.28 5.35 17.77
C ALA A 157 -17.97 4.65 19.11
N LYS A 158 -17.80 3.35 19.13
CA LYS A 158 -17.45 2.60 20.35
C LYS A 158 -16.11 3.08 20.92
N PRO A 159 -15.96 3.18 22.26
CA PRO A 159 -14.74 3.67 22.90
C PRO A 159 -13.47 2.91 22.52
N GLU A 160 -13.57 1.63 22.23
CA GLU A 160 -12.46 0.77 21.83
C GLU A 160 -11.81 1.19 20.52
N PHE A 161 -12.56 1.76 19.57
CA PHE A 161 -12.08 2.23 18.28
C PHE A 161 -11.59 3.68 18.28
N GLN A 162 -11.81 4.43 19.37
CA GLN A 162 -11.44 5.85 19.47
C GLN A 162 -9.98 6.06 19.91
N LYS A 163 -9.38 5.06 20.55
CA LYS A 163 -8.00 5.17 21.03
C LYS A 163 -7.01 4.95 19.89
N ARG A 164 -6.24 5.99 19.57
CA ARG A 164 -5.17 5.86 18.59
C ARG A 164 -4.04 4.99 19.14
N ALA A 165 -3.68 3.93 18.41
CA ALA A 165 -2.48 3.15 18.65
C ALA A 165 -1.24 3.88 18.10
N LEU A 166 -0.04 3.44 18.52
CA LEU A 166 1.23 3.98 18.01
C LEU A 166 1.43 3.62 16.52
N VAL A 167 0.84 2.53 16.08
CA VAL A 167 0.84 2.06 14.68
C VAL A 167 -0.60 1.71 14.31
N ASN A 168 -1.01 2.10 13.11
CA ASN A 168 -2.33 1.80 12.54
C ASN A 168 -2.42 0.35 12.12
#